data_347251260c8bdb661ff89886a06c459d
#
_entry.id   347251260c8bdb661ff89886a06c459d
#
_cell.length_a   1.000
_cell.length_b   1.000
_cell.length_c   1.000
_cell.angle_alpha   90.00
_cell.angle_beta   90.00
_cell.angle_gamma   90.00
#
_symmetry.space_group_name_H-M   'P 1'
#
loop_
_entity.id
_entity.type
_entity.pdbx_description
1 polymer ?
#
loop_
_entity_poly.entity_id
_entity_poly.type
_entity_poly.pdbx_seq_one_letter_code
_entity_poly.pdbx_strand_id
1 'polypeptide(L)'
;MRSGRFIGVMSGTSLDGIDVVLATITENMVAQQASLTWPIPHAIKEEILAICQGQSLTLSQLGRLDTRLGRLFADAVLALMRQESLKPTDVIAIGCHGQTVWHEPQGEAPHTLQIGDNNQIAAHTGITVVGDFRRRDMALGGQGAPLVPAFNHALLAHPVERRMVLNIGGIANVSLLAPGQPVRGYDTGPGNMLLDAWIWRQKGKPYDKDAQWASEGKVLLPLLQDMLSDPWFALPAPKSTGREYFNYGWLEQHMARYPGLRGEDVQATLAELTAVTISEQVLLSGGCERLLVCGGGARNPLLMARLASLLPGTEVSTTDEAGISGDYMEALAFAWLAWRTLAGLPGNLPSVTGASESSVLGAIFPANPPQNRS
;
A
#
# COMPACT_ATOMS: atom_id res chain seq x y z
N MET A 1 -0.84 -12.62 -25.76
CA MET A 1 -1.49 -12.07 -24.52
C MET A 1 -2.25 -10.80 -24.87
N ARG A 2 -3.35 -10.51 -24.19
CA ARG A 2 -4.11 -9.27 -24.45
C ARG A 2 -3.34 -8.09 -23.86
N SER A 3 -2.71 -7.28 -24.70
CA SER A 3 -2.12 -6.01 -24.33
C SER A 3 -3.14 -4.90 -24.52
N GLY A 4 -3.19 -3.93 -23.63
CA GLY A 4 -4.12 -2.81 -23.76
C GLY A 4 -4.34 -2.04 -22.45
N ARG A 5 -5.44 -1.31 -22.38
CA ARG A 5 -5.75 -0.47 -21.23
C ARG A 5 -6.48 -1.25 -20.14
N PHE A 6 -6.03 -1.05 -18.91
CA PHE A 6 -6.62 -1.59 -17.69
C PHE A 6 -6.83 -0.45 -16.70
N ILE A 7 -7.83 -0.59 -15.85
CA ILE A 7 -8.05 0.31 -14.73
C ILE A 7 -7.78 -0.45 -13.45
N GLY A 8 -7.04 0.15 -12.51
CA GLY A 8 -6.86 -0.36 -11.16
C GLY A 8 -7.63 0.49 -10.17
N VAL A 9 -8.25 -0.15 -9.18
CA VAL A 9 -9.01 0.49 -8.11
C VAL A 9 -8.52 -0.02 -6.76
N MET A 10 -8.10 0.90 -5.91
CA MET A 10 -7.62 0.61 -4.55
C MET A 10 -8.28 1.54 -3.53
N SER A 11 -8.73 0.95 -2.42
CA SER A 11 -9.11 1.67 -1.21
C SER A 11 -8.34 1.07 -0.04
N GLY A 12 -7.43 1.86 0.52
CA GLY A 12 -6.57 1.45 1.62
C GLY A 12 -7.28 1.49 2.98
N THR A 13 -6.62 0.95 4.01
CA THR A 13 -7.15 0.95 5.39
C THR A 13 -7.13 2.34 6.03
N SER A 14 -6.40 3.31 5.47
CA SER A 14 -6.42 4.72 5.88
C SER A 14 -7.74 5.41 5.55
N LEU A 15 -8.47 4.92 4.53
CA LEU A 15 -9.74 5.49 4.05
C LEU A 15 -9.62 6.95 3.60
N ASP A 16 -8.46 7.35 3.08
CA ASP A 16 -8.23 8.73 2.62
C ASP A 16 -8.96 9.01 1.31
N GLY A 17 -9.16 7.99 0.48
CA GLY A 17 -9.86 8.05 -0.78
C GLY A 17 -9.86 6.69 -1.50
N ILE A 18 -10.42 6.70 -2.69
CA ILE A 18 -10.39 5.58 -3.64
C ILE A 18 -9.45 5.98 -4.77
N ASP A 19 -8.32 5.30 -4.86
CA ASP A 19 -7.35 5.54 -5.93
C ASP A 19 -7.74 4.75 -7.18
N VAL A 20 -7.84 5.44 -8.29
CA VAL A 20 -8.18 4.88 -9.59
C VAL A 20 -7.10 5.25 -10.60
N VAL A 21 -6.57 4.27 -11.29
CA VAL A 21 -5.48 4.43 -12.27
C VAL A 21 -5.87 3.81 -13.60
N LEU A 22 -5.62 4.52 -14.68
CA LEU A 22 -5.61 3.99 -16.04
C LEU A 22 -4.18 3.67 -16.45
N ALA A 23 -3.93 2.46 -16.92
CA ALA A 23 -2.63 2.06 -17.40
C ALA A 23 -2.71 1.24 -18.70
N THR A 24 -1.75 1.42 -19.58
CA THR A 24 -1.48 0.47 -20.66
C THR A 24 -0.55 -0.61 -20.14
N ILE A 25 -0.99 -1.86 -20.27
CA ILE A 25 -0.24 -3.02 -19.77
C ILE A 25 0.02 -3.98 -20.92
N THR A 26 1.28 -4.36 -21.04
CA THR A 26 1.78 -5.39 -21.95
C THR A 26 2.59 -6.42 -21.15
N GLU A 27 3.13 -7.42 -21.82
CA GLU A 27 4.01 -8.42 -21.18
C GLU A 27 5.25 -7.79 -20.52
N ASN A 28 5.78 -6.73 -21.11
CA ASN A 28 7.07 -6.13 -20.73
C ASN A 28 6.95 -4.68 -20.21
N MET A 29 5.73 -4.14 -20.11
CA MET A 29 5.56 -2.74 -19.77
C MET A 29 4.24 -2.51 -19.02
N VAL A 30 4.31 -1.67 -18.02
CA VAL A 30 3.15 -1.02 -17.38
C VAL A 30 3.39 0.48 -17.46
N ALA A 31 2.52 1.20 -18.17
CA ALA A 31 2.61 2.65 -18.34
C ALA A 31 1.32 3.29 -17.82
N GLN A 32 1.44 4.02 -16.72
CA GLN A 32 0.35 4.85 -16.20
C GLN A 32 0.01 5.95 -17.20
N GLN A 33 -1.27 6.15 -17.48
CA GLN A 33 -1.78 7.18 -18.39
C GLN A 33 -2.50 8.31 -17.64
N ALA A 34 -3.34 7.92 -16.68
CA ALA A 34 -4.11 8.86 -15.87
C ALA A 34 -4.40 8.27 -14.50
N SER A 35 -4.74 9.13 -13.55
CA SER A 35 -5.15 8.73 -12.21
C SER A 35 -6.04 9.78 -11.58
N LEU A 36 -6.81 9.36 -10.59
CA LEU A 36 -7.54 10.25 -9.69
C LEU A 36 -7.73 9.56 -8.33
N THR A 37 -7.88 10.36 -7.28
CA THR A 37 -8.36 9.92 -5.97
C THR A 37 -9.79 10.41 -5.78
N TRP A 38 -10.73 9.48 -5.61
CA TRP A 38 -12.14 9.76 -5.42
C TRP A 38 -12.51 9.79 -3.95
N PRO A 39 -13.24 10.79 -3.46
CA PRO A 39 -13.54 10.90 -2.04
C PRO A 39 -14.50 9.82 -1.54
N ILE A 40 -14.25 9.31 -0.34
CA ILE A 40 -15.18 8.43 0.37
C ILE A 40 -16.11 9.28 1.23
N PRO A 41 -17.45 9.20 1.05
CA PRO A 41 -18.41 9.92 1.90
C PRO A 41 -18.22 9.58 3.38
N HIS A 42 -18.28 10.59 4.25
CA HIS A 42 -18.02 10.47 5.70
C HIS A 42 -18.83 9.33 6.35
N ALA A 43 -20.12 9.21 6.04
CA ALA A 43 -20.97 8.14 6.58
C ALA A 43 -20.51 6.73 6.19
N ILE A 44 -19.98 6.53 4.97
CA ILE A 44 -19.41 5.24 4.54
C ILE A 44 -18.11 4.97 5.29
N LYS A 45 -17.27 6.00 5.44
CA LYS A 45 -16.01 5.90 6.19
C LYS A 45 -16.23 5.49 7.64
N GLU A 46 -17.20 6.10 8.32
CA GLU A 46 -17.56 5.74 9.71
C GLU A 46 -18.06 4.30 9.82
N GLU A 47 -18.93 3.85 8.90
CA GLU A 47 -19.40 2.46 8.89
C GLU A 47 -18.25 1.46 8.71
N ILE A 48 -17.30 1.74 7.81
CA ILE A 48 -16.12 0.89 7.59
C ILE A 48 -15.24 0.86 8.84
N LEU A 49 -14.94 2.01 9.43
CA LEU A 49 -14.11 2.12 10.63
C LEU A 49 -14.72 1.36 11.80
N ALA A 50 -16.04 1.45 11.99
CA ALA A 50 -16.74 0.72 13.03
C ALA A 50 -16.58 -0.80 12.90
N ILE A 51 -16.66 -1.33 11.66
CA ILE A 51 -16.43 -2.75 11.40
C ILE A 51 -14.99 -3.14 11.71
N CYS A 52 -14.01 -2.36 11.22
CA CYS A 52 -12.60 -2.63 11.45
C CYS A 52 -12.22 -2.58 12.95
N GLN A 53 -13.02 -1.88 13.78
CA GLN A 53 -12.88 -1.83 15.25
C GLN A 53 -13.64 -2.94 15.97
N GLY A 54 -14.24 -3.89 15.24
CA GLY A 54 -14.93 -5.04 15.82
C GLY A 54 -16.39 -4.78 16.21
N GLN A 55 -17.02 -3.69 15.73
CA GLN A 55 -18.43 -3.46 15.96
C GLN A 55 -19.27 -4.54 15.26
N SER A 56 -20.21 -5.13 16.01
CA SER A 56 -21.12 -6.14 15.46
C SER A 56 -22.08 -5.55 14.40
N LEU A 57 -22.21 -6.25 13.28
CA LEU A 57 -23.14 -5.92 12.20
C LEU A 57 -24.11 -7.07 11.94
N THR A 58 -25.30 -6.72 11.47
CA THR A 58 -26.19 -7.68 10.84
C THR A 58 -25.74 -7.97 9.41
N LEU A 59 -26.07 -9.15 8.88
CA LEU A 59 -25.79 -9.50 7.47
C LEU A 59 -26.43 -8.50 6.49
N SER A 60 -27.61 -7.95 6.83
CA SER A 60 -28.27 -6.93 6.03
C SER A 60 -27.49 -5.60 5.98
N GLN A 61 -26.85 -5.21 7.07
CA GLN A 61 -26.02 -4.01 7.10
C GLN A 61 -24.75 -4.20 6.26
N LEU A 62 -24.09 -5.34 6.41
CA LEU A 62 -22.90 -5.69 5.63
C LEU A 62 -23.23 -5.72 4.12
N GLY A 63 -24.30 -6.40 3.71
CA GLY A 63 -24.69 -6.47 2.30
C GLY A 63 -25.06 -5.11 1.70
N ARG A 64 -25.71 -4.23 2.48
CA ARG A 64 -25.97 -2.85 2.02
C ARG A 64 -24.68 -2.03 1.85
N LEU A 65 -23.74 -2.15 2.78
CA LEU A 65 -22.47 -1.45 2.68
C LEU A 65 -21.63 -1.95 1.51
N ASP A 66 -21.59 -3.27 1.30
CA ASP A 66 -20.93 -3.91 0.17
C ASP A 66 -21.46 -3.38 -1.18
N THR A 67 -22.79 -3.33 -1.34
CA THR A 67 -23.43 -2.78 -2.53
C THR A 67 -23.13 -1.29 -2.73
N ARG A 68 -23.20 -0.48 -1.65
CA ARG A 68 -22.92 0.97 -1.71
C ARG A 68 -21.47 1.24 -2.10
N LEU A 69 -20.53 0.47 -1.55
CA LEU A 69 -19.12 0.57 -1.92
C LEU A 69 -18.87 0.17 -3.37
N GLY A 70 -19.49 -0.92 -3.84
CA GLY A 70 -19.38 -1.32 -5.25
C GLY A 70 -19.84 -0.21 -6.19
N ARG A 71 -20.95 0.48 -5.87
CA ARG A 71 -21.41 1.65 -6.65
C ARG A 71 -20.44 2.82 -6.57
N LEU A 72 -19.90 3.11 -5.39
CA LEU A 72 -18.93 4.18 -5.19
C LEU A 72 -17.63 3.92 -5.99
N PHE A 73 -17.17 2.69 -6.05
CA PHE A 73 -16.05 2.29 -6.89
C PHE A 73 -16.38 2.45 -8.38
N ALA A 74 -17.59 2.08 -8.80
CA ALA A 74 -18.05 2.32 -10.16
C ALA A 74 -18.08 3.81 -10.51
N ASP A 75 -18.56 4.67 -9.61
CA ASP A 75 -18.60 6.12 -9.80
C ASP A 75 -17.20 6.70 -9.97
N ALA A 76 -16.22 6.23 -9.19
CA ALA A 76 -14.82 6.63 -9.29
C ALA A 76 -14.22 6.24 -10.64
N VAL A 77 -14.45 5.00 -11.10
CA VAL A 77 -14.03 4.54 -12.43
C VAL A 77 -14.66 5.37 -13.54
N LEU A 78 -15.98 5.59 -13.48
CA LEU A 78 -16.70 6.40 -14.47
C LEU A 78 -16.23 7.87 -14.48
N ALA A 79 -15.79 8.41 -13.34
CA ALA A 79 -15.18 9.73 -13.26
C ALA A 79 -13.88 9.80 -14.04
N LEU A 80 -12.97 8.83 -13.83
CA LEU A 80 -11.72 8.74 -14.60
C LEU A 80 -11.98 8.54 -16.10
N MET A 81 -12.94 7.69 -16.45
CA MET A 81 -13.30 7.46 -17.86
C MET A 81 -13.84 8.74 -18.52
N ARG A 82 -14.65 9.53 -17.83
CA ARG A 82 -15.13 10.83 -18.34
C ARG A 82 -13.97 11.81 -18.53
N GLN A 83 -13.07 11.90 -17.54
CA GLN A 83 -11.88 12.77 -17.62
C GLN A 83 -11.04 12.46 -18.85
N GLU A 84 -10.86 11.16 -19.16
CA GLU A 84 -10.03 10.68 -20.26
C GLU A 84 -10.82 10.44 -21.58
N SER A 85 -12.10 10.79 -21.60
CA SER A 85 -12.99 10.59 -22.77
C SER A 85 -13.04 9.16 -23.27
N LEU A 86 -13.02 8.17 -22.35
CA LEU A 86 -12.98 6.73 -22.65
C LEU A 86 -14.40 6.14 -22.75
N LYS A 87 -14.54 5.16 -23.65
CA LYS A 87 -15.69 4.27 -23.71
C LYS A 87 -15.38 2.95 -22.99
N PRO A 88 -16.39 2.19 -22.52
CA PRO A 88 -16.16 0.88 -21.92
C PRO A 88 -15.33 -0.08 -22.78
N THR A 89 -15.48 0.01 -24.10
CA THR A 89 -14.74 -0.81 -25.09
C THR A 89 -13.25 -0.48 -25.18
N ASP A 90 -12.81 0.65 -24.66
CA ASP A 90 -11.40 1.10 -24.69
C ASP A 90 -10.59 0.49 -23.53
N VAL A 91 -11.26 -0.14 -22.55
CA VAL A 91 -10.67 -0.76 -21.36
C VAL A 91 -10.95 -2.25 -21.37
N ILE A 92 -9.91 -3.06 -21.21
CA ILE A 92 -10.03 -4.53 -21.22
C ILE A 92 -10.67 -5.04 -19.94
N ALA A 93 -10.20 -4.55 -18.79
CA ALA A 93 -10.76 -4.91 -17.49
C ALA A 93 -10.40 -3.88 -16.40
N ILE A 94 -11.15 -3.95 -15.31
CA ILE A 94 -10.90 -3.26 -14.06
C ILE A 94 -10.34 -4.28 -13.07
N GLY A 95 -9.21 -3.99 -12.43
CA GLY A 95 -8.72 -4.71 -11.25
C GLY A 95 -9.14 -3.98 -9.99
N CYS A 96 -10.07 -4.55 -9.22
CA CYS A 96 -10.59 -3.94 -8.01
C CYS A 96 -10.15 -4.72 -6.77
N HIS A 97 -9.39 -4.06 -5.90
CA HIS A 97 -9.02 -4.64 -4.61
C HIS A 97 -10.23 -4.80 -3.68
N GLY A 98 -11.18 -3.87 -3.75
CA GLY A 98 -12.20 -3.71 -2.74
C GLY A 98 -11.68 -2.97 -1.49
N GLN A 99 -12.47 -2.96 -0.42
CA GLN A 99 -12.10 -2.42 0.89
C GLN A 99 -11.92 -3.54 1.88
N THR A 100 -10.72 -3.73 2.40
CA THR A 100 -10.48 -4.70 3.49
C THR A 100 -11.17 -4.22 4.76
N VAL A 101 -12.04 -5.05 5.29
CA VAL A 101 -12.73 -4.83 6.57
C VAL A 101 -12.31 -5.84 7.63
N TRP A 102 -11.77 -6.98 7.22
CA TRP A 102 -11.23 -7.99 8.11
C TRP A 102 -10.09 -8.76 7.46
N HIS A 103 -9.06 -9.07 8.24
CA HIS A 103 -7.95 -9.88 7.77
C HIS A 103 -7.35 -10.67 8.94
N GLU A 104 -7.53 -11.98 8.90
CA GLU A 104 -7.09 -12.93 9.92
C GLU A 104 -6.37 -14.09 9.22
N PRO A 105 -5.06 -13.91 8.92
CA PRO A 105 -4.32 -14.90 8.14
C PRO A 105 -3.81 -16.08 8.95
N GLN A 106 -4.04 -16.08 10.27
CA GLN A 106 -3.63 -17.14 11.20
C GLN A 106 -4.83 -17.72 11.92
N GLY A 107 -4.64 -18.86 12.61
CA GLY A 107 -5.71 -19.52 13.38
C GLY A 107 -6.25 -20.77 12.71
N GLU A 108 -7.35 -21.31 13.24
CA GLU A 108 -7.97 -22.54 12.76
C GLU A 108 -8.63 -22.40 11.38
N ALA A 109 -9.17 -21.23 11.08
CA ALA A 109 -9.83 -20.90 9.81
C ALA A 109 -9.35 -19.55 9.27
N PRO A 110 -8.12 -19.48 8.70
CA PRO A 110 -7.59 -18.23 8.16
C PRO A 110 -8.51 -17.65 7.08
N HIS A 111 -8.82 -16.35 7.17
CA HIS A 111 -9.72 -15.69 6.22
C HIS A 111 -9.42 -14.21 6.06
N THR A 112 -9.94 -13.65 4.99
CA THR A 112 -9.91 -12.22 4.71
C THR A 112 -11.21 -11.79 4.04
N LEU A 113 -11.65 -10.57 4.32
CA LEU A 113 -12.88 -10.02 3.76
C LEU A 113 -12.60 -8.64 3.18
N GLN A 114 -12.72 -8.55 1.87
CA GLN A 114 -12.78 -7.31 1.12
C GLN A 114 -14.21 -7.12 0.64
N ILE A 115 -14.79 -5.95 0.88
CA ILE A 115 -16.13 -5.56 0.44
C ILE A 115 -16.06 -4.51 -0.68
N GLY A 116 -17.17 -4.36 -1.40
CA GLY A 116 -17.32 -3.55 -2.61
C GLY A 116 -17.68 -4.44 -3.78
N ASP A 117 -18.98 -4.75 -3.91
CA ASP A 117 -19.52 -5.73 -4.85
C ASP A 117 -19.06 -5.49 -6.30
N ASN A 118 -18.22 -6.38 -6.79
CA ASN A 118 -17.64 -6.34 -8.14
C ASN A 118 -18.71 -6.44 -9.25
N ASN A 119 -19.87 -7.05 -8.97
CA ASN A 119 -20.98 -7.09 -9.93
C ASN A 119 -21.60 -5.71 -10.11
N GLN A 120 -21.69 -4.89 -9.03
CA GLN A 120 -22.12 -3.50 -9.16
C GLN A 120 -21.16 -2.71 -10.06
N ILE A 121 -19.86 -2.91 -9.89
CA ILE A 121 -18.86 -2.23 -10.73
C ILE A 121 -19.02 -2.66 -12.20
N ALA A 122 -19.08 -3.96 -12.47
CA ALA A 122 -19.21 -4.49 -13.82
C ALA A 122 -20.52 -4.02 -14.51
N ALA A 123 -21.64 -4.05 -13.78
CA ALA A 123 -22.93 -3.65 -14.31
C ALA A 123 -23.03 -2.15 -14.62
N HIS A 124 -22.46 -1.29 -13.76
CA HIS A 124 -22.53 0.17 -13.94
C HIS A 124 -21.53 0.70 -14.96
N THR A 125 -20.33 0.09 -15.03
CA THR A 125 -19.27 0.53 -15.95
C THR A 125 -19.36 -0.10 -17.33
N GLY A 126 -19.99 -1.27 -17.45
CA GLY A 126 -19.98 -2.08 -18.67
C GLY A 126 -18.61 -2.71 -18.97
N ILE A 127 -17.71 -2.77 -17.98
CA ILE A 127 -16.36 -3.32 -18.12
C ILE A 127 -16.22 -4.56 -17.24
N THR A 128 -15.55 -5.60 -17.74
CA THR A 128 -15.21 -6.78 -16.95
C THR A 128 -14.36 -6.39 -15.75
N VAL A 129 -14.70 -6.91 -14.57
CA VAL A 129 -13.96 -6.68 -13.32
C VAL A 129 -13.24 -7.94 -12.91
N VAL A 130 -12.03 -7.78 -12.42
CA VAL A 130 -11.28 -8.82 -11.69
C VAL A 130 -11.13 -8.34 -10.25
N GLY A 131 -11.56 -9.15 -9.31
CA GLY A 131 -11.50 -8.86 -7.87
C GLY A 131 -11.16 -10.11 -7.06
N ASP A 132 -11.26 -10.04 -5.73
CA ASP A 132 -10.98 -11.17 -4.85
C ASP A 132 -9.57 -11.75 -5.03
N PHE A 133 -8.56 -10.91 -4.99
CA PHE A 133 -7.18 -11.31 -5.26
C PHE A 133 -6.50 -12.07 -4.11
N ARG A 134 -7.01 -11.99 -2.87
CA ARG A 134 -6.32 -12.49 -1.68
C ARG A 134 -6.68 -13.91 -1.30
N ARG A 135 -7.94 -14.31 -1.49
CA ARG A 135 -8.47 -15.59 -0.97
C ARG A 135 -7.83 -16.82 -1.64
N ARG A 136 -7.41 -16.74 -2.90
CA ARG A 136 -6.72 -17.84 -3.57
C ARG A 136 -5.36 -18.12 -2.94
N ASP A 137 -4.59 -17.09 -2.63
CA ASP A 137 -3.30 -17.22 -1.96
C ASP A 137 -3.46 -17.84 -0.56
N MET A 138 -4.48 -17.40 0.20
CA MET A 138 -4.80 -17.98 1.51
C MET A 138 -5.27 -19.43 1.43
N ALA A 139 -6.02 -19.80 0.41
CA ALA A 139 -6.43 -21.19 0.16
C ALA A 139 -5.24 -22.12 -0.12
N LEU A 140 -4.11 -21.56 -0.55
CA LEU A 140 -2.83 -22.26 -0.74
C LEU A 140 -1.91 -22.15 0.49
N GLY A 141 -2.46 -21.78 1.65
CA GLY A 141 -1.71 -21.67 2.91
C GLY A 141 -0.93 -20.36 3.07
N GLY A 142 -1.04 -19.43 2.13
CA GLY A 142 -0.44 -18.10 2.22
C GLY A 142 -1.24 -17.15 3.09
N GLN A 143 -0.68 -15.99 3.37
CA GLN A 143 -1.31 -14.95 4.19
C GLN A 143 -2.22 -14.01 3.38
N GLY A 144 -2.29 -14.13 2.03
CA GLY A 144 -3.06 -13.25 1.17
C GLY A 144 -2.53 -11.82 1.07
N ALA A 145 -1.40 -11.53 1.71
CA ALA A 145 -0.73 -10.24 1.76
C ALA A 145 0.77 -10.44 2.06
N PRO A 146 1.64 -9.49 1.68
CA PRO A 146 1.40 -8.41 0.71
C PRO A 146 1.42 -8.92 -0.74
N LEU A 147 0.63 -8.30 -1.64
CA LEU A 147 0.59 -8.65 -3.07
C LEU A 147 1.42 -7.71 -3.95
N VAL A 148 1.65 -6.48 -3.51
CA VAL A 148 2.45 -5.46 -4.24
C VAL A 148 3.88 -5.89 -4.53
N PRO A 149 4.59 -6.68 -3.68
CA PRO A 149 5.93 -7.14 -4.00
C PRO A 149 6.05 -7.94 -5.31
N ALA A 150 5.00 -8.66 -5.74
CA ALA A 150 4.98 -9.36 -7.04
C ALA A 150 5.00 -8.35 -8.21
N PHE A 151 4.25 -7.27 -8.10
CA PHE A 151 4.25 -6.16 -9.04
C PHE A 151 5.60 -5.42 -9.05
N ASN A 152 6.14 -5.08 -7.88
CA ASN A 152 7.45 -4.46 -7.75
C ASN A 152 8.54 -5.30 -8.41
N HIS A 153 8.53 -6.61 -8.17
CA HIS A 153 9.48 -7.52 -8.81
C HIS A 153 9.35 -7.52 -10.33
N ALA A 154 8.13 -7.58 -10.85
CA ALA A 154 7.89 -7.64 -12.29
C ALA A 154 8.37 -6.38 -13.03
N LEU A 155 8.36 -5.20 -12.39
CA LEU A 155 8.63 -3.93 -13.04
C LEU A 155 9.95 -3.27 -12.60
N LEU A 156 10.38 -3.47 -11.37
CA LEU A 156 11.50 -2.75 -10.77
C LEU A 156 12.71 -3.63 -10.52
N ALA A 157 12.57 -4.97 -10.61
CA ALA A 157 13.74 -5.85 -10.52
C ALA A 157 14.69 -5.60 -11.71
N HIS A 158 15.97 -5.76 -11.45
CA HIS A 158 17.02 -5.57 -12.45
C HIS A 158 17.90 -6.84 -12.52
N PRO A 159 18.38 -7.25 -13.71
CA PRO A 159 19.13 -8.49 -13.85
C PRO A 159 20.49 -8.48 -13.15
N VAL A 160 21.05 -7.32 -12.85
CA VAL A 160 22.39 -7.16 -12.26
C VAL A 160 22.35 -6.36 -10.95
N GLU A 161 21.59 -5.25 -10.90
CA GLU A 161 21.52 -4.38 -9.74
C GLU A 161 20.63 -4.98 -8.64
N ARG A 162 21.10 -4.92 -7.40
CA ARG A 162 20.25 -5.17 -6.23
C ARG A 162 19.42 -3.91 -5.98
N ARG A 163 18.14 -4.04 -6.14
CA ARG A 163 17.19 -2.95 -5.89
C ARG A 163 16.34 -3.27 -4.65
N MET A 164 15.92 -2.23 -3.98
CA MET A 164 14.90 -2.31 -2.95
C MET A 164 13.81 -1.29 -3.23
N VAL A 165 12.57 -1.67 -2.99
CA VAL A 165 11.43 -0.74 -3.00
C VAL A 165 11.03 -0.51 -1.55
N LEU A 166 11.04 0.74 -1.14
CA LEU A 166 10.67 1.20 0.19
C LEU A 166 9.36 1.96 0.10
N ASN A 167 8.32 1.45 0.73
CA ASN A 167 7.08 2.21 0.92
C ASN A 167 7.09 2.85 2.31
N ILE A 168 7.04 4.19 2.36
CA ILE A 168 6.92 4.95 3.61
C ILE A 168 5.46 5.44 3.73
N GLY A 169 4.59 4.56 4.20
CA GLY A 169 3.23 4.88 4.62
C GLY A 169 3.15 5.21 6.10
N GLY A 170 2.07 4.87 6.79
CA GLY A 170 1.99 4.93 8.25
C GLY A 170 3.04 4.04 8.90
N ILE A 171 3.16 2.80 8.43
CA ILE A 171 4.29 1.88 8.65
C ILE A 171 5.18 1.92 7.40
N ALA A 172 6.48 1.79 7.60
CA ALA A 172 7.44 1.64 6.50
C ALA A 172 7.73 0.16 6.25
N ASN A 173 7.79 -0.24 4.97
CA ASN A 173 8.11 -1.59 4.56
C ASN A 173 9.02 -1.63 3.34
N VAL A 174 9.81 -2.70 3.24
CA VAL A 174 10.74 -2.93 2.13
C VAL A 174 10.38 -4.17 1.33
N SER A 175 10.62 -4.11 0.02
CA SER A 175 10.67 -5.26 -0.88
C SER A 175 12.08 -5.40 -1.44
N LEU A 176 12.71 -6.55 -1.22
CA LEU A 176 14.07 -6.85 -1.65
C LEU A 176 14.04 -7.54 -3.02
N LEU A 177 14.63 -6.89 -4.02
CA LEU A 177 14.65 -7.32 -5.42
C LEU A 177 16.10 -7.65 -5.85
N ALA A 178 16.72 -8.61 -5.17
CA ALA A 178 18.08 -9.02 -5.49
C ALA A 178 18.11 -10.00 -6.69
N PRO A 179 19.03 -9.83 -7.67
CA PRO A 179 19.14 -10.70 -8.83
C PRO A 179 19.32 -12.16 -8.43
N GLY A 180 18.54 -13.06 -9.03
CA GLY A 180 18.63 -14.50 -8.81
C GLY A 180 18.22 -14.98 -7.41
N GLN A 181 17.66 -14.10 -6.58
CA GLN A 181 17.18 -14.48 -5.25
C GLN A 181 15.65 -14.33 -5.16
N PRO A 182 14.99 -15.13 -4.29
CA PRO A 182 13.58 -14.95 -4.01
C PRO A 182 13.32 -13.55 -3.45
N VAL A 183 12.23 -12.93 -3.91
CA VAL A 183 11.76 -11.66 -3.35
C VAL A 183 11.40 -11.85 -1.88
N ARG A 184 11.81 -10.92 -1.04
CA ARG A 184 11.41 -10.83 0.37
C ARG A 184 10.80 -9.47 0.63
N GLY A 185 9.84 -9.42 1.55
CA GLY A 185 9.23 -8.15 1.95
C GLY A 185 8.84 -8.21 3.43
N TYR A 186 9.05 -7.10 4.16
CA TYR A 186 8.71 -6.99 5.58
C TYR A 186 8.70 -5.53 6.04
N ASP A 187 8.12 -5.30 7.22
CA ASP A 187 8.05 -3.97 7.82
C ASP A 187 9.36 -3.61 8.53
N THR A 188 9.77 -2.35 8.37
CA THR A 188 10.99 -1.82 8.99
C THR A 188 10.72 -1.08 10.30
N GLY A 189 9.48 -0.65 10.53
CA GLY A 189 9.05 0.08 11.70
C GLY A 189 8.05 1.19 11.37
N PRO A 190 7.84 2.16 12.29
CA PRO A 190 6.97 3.30 12.04
C PRO A 190 7.51 4.15 10.89
N GLY A 191 6.63 4.45 9.93
CA GLY A 191 6.87 5.44 8.88
C GLY A 191 6.37 6.82 9.33
N ASN A 192 5.28 7.30 8.71
CA ASN A 192 4.71 8.61 9.03
C ASN A 192 3.79 8.60 10.26
N MET A 193 3.31 7.45 10.72
CA MET A 193 2.23 7.39 11.72
C MET A 193 2.52 8.09 13.04
N LEU A 194 3.75 7.99 13.55
CA LEU A 194 4.14 8.67 14.79
C LEU A 194 4.37 10.18 14.54
N LEU A 195 4.94 10.54 13.39
CA LEU A 195 5.11 11.91 12.94
C LEU A 195 3.75 12.63 12.84
N ASP A 196 2.79 12.00 12.18
CA ASP A 196 1.46 12.54 11.96
C ASP A 196 0.66 12.63 13.27
N ALA A 197 0.74 11.61 14.12
CA ALA A 197 0.10 11.61 15.44
C ALA A 197 0.66 12.72 16.34
N TRP A 198 1.97 12.95 16.30
CA TRP A 198 2.62 13.99 17.10
C TRP A 198 2.25 15.40 16.66
N ILE A 199 2.38 15.71 15.36
CA ILE A 199 2.01 17.04 14.86
C ILE A 199 0.51 17.32 14.98
N TRP A 200 -0.35 16.30 14.82
CA TRP A 200 -1.77 16.44 15.07
C TRP A 200 -2.04 16.89 16.51
N ARG A 201 -1.40 16.25 17.46
CA ARG A 201 -1.56 16.55 18.91
C ARG A 201 -1.03 17.92 19.27
N GLN A 202 0.07 18.34 18.68
CA GLN A 202 0.75 19.60 18.99
C GLN A 202 0.18 20.81 18.25
N LYS A 203 -0.19 20.63 16.98
CA LYS A 203 -0.57 21.73 16.08
C LYS A 203 -1.92 21.54 15.39
N GLY A 204 -2.62 20.42 15.57
CA GLY A 204 -3.87 20.11 14.89
C GLY A 204 -3.73 19.94 13.37
N LYS A 205 -2.51 19.70 12.89
CA LYS A 205 -2.23 19.49 11.47
C LYS A 205 -2.18 17.99 11.16
N PRO A 206 -2.69 17.55 9.98
CA PRO A 206 -2.71 16.13 9.64
C PRO A 206 -1.32 15.53 9.40
N TYR A 207 -0.35 16.32 8.93
CA TYR A 207 1.05 15.94 8.71
C TYR A 207 1.95 17.17 8.68
N ASP A 208 3.27 16.96 8.79
CA ASP A 208 4.30 17.99 8.71
C ASP A 208 4.70 18.20 7.25
N LYS A 209 4.05 19.19 6.61
CA LYS A 209 4.28 19.50 5.20
C LYS A 209 5.74 19.88 4.97
N ASP A 210 6.38 19.17 4.01
CA ASP A 210 7.77 19.38 3.60
C ASP A 210 8.77 19.30 4.77
N ALA A 211 8.40 18.59 5.85
CA ALA A 211 9.16 18.47 7.09
C ALA A 211 9.57 19.82 7.72
N GLN A 212 8.78 20.85 7.51
CA GLN A 212 9.13 22.21 7.96
C GLN A 212 9.34 22.27 9.47
N TRP A 213 8.43 21.65 10.24
CA TRP A 213 8.52 21.66 11.68
C TRP A 213 9.62 20.76 12.23
N ALA A 214 9.82 19.58 11.67
CA ALA A 214 10.92 18.71 12.03
C ALA A 214 12.28 19.37 11.75
N SER A 215 12.38 20.16 10.68
CA SER A 215 13.61 20.85 10.32
C SER A 215 13.99 22.01 11.26
N GLU A 216 13.04 22.51 12.07
CA GLU A 216 13.31 23.51 13.13
C GLU A 216 13.88 22.86 14.39
N GLY A 217 13.69 21.55 14.56
CA GLY A 217 14.07 20.78 15.73
C GLY A 217 15.47 20.20 15.67
N LYS A 218 15.89 19.65 16.80
CA LYS A 218 17.15 18.91 16.95
C LYS A 218 16.83 17.48 17.39
N VAL A 219 17.55 16.54 16.81
CA VAL A 219 17.43 15.12 17.22
C VAL A 219 17.89 14.97 18.67
N LEU A 220 17.02 14.43 19.50
CA LEU A 220 17.27 14.13 20.91
C LEU A 220 17.84 12.72 21.02
N LEU A 221 19.17 12.59 20.98
CA LEU A 221 19.86 11.29 20.98
C LEU A 221 19.43 10.34 22.12
N PRO A 222 19.25 10.80 23.38
CA PRO A 222 18.79 9.92 24.45
C PRO A 222 17.40 9.33 24.17
N LEU A 223 16.44 10.13 23.68
CA LEU A 223 15.09 9.67 23.32
C LEU A 223 15.15 8.73 22.11
N LEU A 224 15.94 9.04 21.11
CA LEU A 224 16.12 8.18 19.93
C LEU A 224 16.65 6.80 20.33
N GLN A 225 17.72 6.76 21.16
CA GLN A 225 18.31 5.51 21.62
C GLN A 225 17.33 4.68 22.48
N ASP A 226 16.54 5.34 23.30
CA ASP A 226 15.49 4.68 24.10
C ASP A 226 14.42 4.05 23.21
N MET A 227 13.94 4.77 22.19
CA MET A 227 12.99 4.24 21.21
C MET A 227 13.59 3.09 20.38
N LEU A 228 14.82 3.20 19.92
CA LEU A 228 15.52 2.16 19.16
C LEU A 228 15.80 0.89 20.00
N SER A 229 15.80 0.99 21.33
CA SER A 229 15.95 -0.17 22.23
C SER A 229 14.70 -1.05 22.33
N ASP A 230 13.59 -0.66 21.69
CA ASP A 230 12.37 -1.46 21.69
C ASP A 230 12.64 -2.84 21.06
N PRO A 231 12.23 -3.94 21.76
CA PRO A 231 12.53 -5.31 21.31
C PRO A 231 12.00 -5.64 19.90
N TRP A 232 10.97 -4.95 19.43
CA TRP A 232 10.43 -5.19 18.08
C TRP A 232 11.48 -4.93 17.00
N PHE A 233 12.32 -3.91 17.13
CA PHE A 233 13.36 -3.63 16.14
C PHE A 233 14.39 -4.75 16.01
N ALA A 234 14.65 -5.48 17.08
CA ALA A 234 15.59 -6.61 17.11
C ALA A 234 14.99 -7.92 16.54
N LEU A 235 13.69 -7.97 16.24
CA LEU A 235 13.07 -9.17 15.66
C LEU A 235 13.69 -9.48 14.27
N PRO A 236 13.94 -10.77 13.98
CA PRO A 236 14.42 -11.18 12.67
C PRO A 236 13.35 -10.95 11.58
N ALA A 237 13.79 -10.63 10.36
CA ALA A 237 12.93 -10.60 9.19
C ALA A 237 12.58 -12.04 8.72
N PRO A 238 11.37 -12.28 8.16
CA PRO A 238 10.30 -11.30 7.92
C PRO A 238 9.53 -10.95 9.20
N LYS A 239 9.18 -9.68 9.37
CA LYS A 239 8.41 -9.18 10.50
C LYS A 239 7.35 -8.17 10.03
N SER A 240 6.26 -8.07 10.77
CA SER A 240 5.19 -7.11 10.51
C SER A 240 4.77 -6.39 11.78
N THR A 241 4.18 -5.21 11.62
CA THR A 241 3.67 -4.37 12.71
C THR A 241 2.56 -3.45 12.21
N GLY A 242 1.90 -2.75 13.12
CA GLY A 242 0.81 -1.84 12.80
C GLY A 242 0.56 -0.80 13.88
N ARG A 243 -0.58 -0.13 13.75
CA ARG A 243 -1.03 0.90 14.72
C ARG A 243 -1.35 0.32 16.10
N GLU A 244 -1.57 -0.97 16.20
CA GLU A 244 -1.76 -1.68 17.46
C GLU A 244 -0.51 -1.68 18.32
N TYR A 245 0.67 -1.65 17.70
CA TYR A 245 1.97 -1.63 18.37
C TYR A 245 2.53 -0.20 18.44
N PHE A 246 2.88 0.40 17.27
CA PHE A 246 3.39 1.75 17.19
C PHE A 246 2.23 2.75 17.16
N ASN A 247 2.01 3.47 18.24
CA ASN A 247 0.94 4.45 18.38
C ASN A 247 1.37 5.59 19.33
N TYR A 248 0.48 6.55 19.53
CA TYR A 248 0.79 7.68 20.41
C TYR A 248 1.11 7.24 21.87
N GLY A 249 0.42 6.21 22.37
CA GLY A 249 0.69 5.68 23.71
C GLY A 249 2.10 5.09 23.85
N TRP A 250 2.59 4.40 22.81
CA TRP A 250 3.97 3.94 22.74
C TRP A 250 4.95 5.13 22.80
N LEU A 251 4.73 6.17 22.01
CA LEU A 251 5.55 7.38 22.04
C LEU A 251 5.53 8.07 23.40
N GLU A 252 4.33 8.21 24.00
CA GLU A 252 4.15 8.85 25.30
C GLU A 252 4.92 8.13 26.42
N GLN A 253 4.96 6.79 26.41
CA GLN A 253 5.74 6.00 27.36
C GLN A 253 7.24 6.29 27.28
N HIS A 254 7.80 6.45 26.08
CA HIS A 254 9.20 6.81 25.90
C HIS A 254 9.46 8.26 26.35
N MET A 255 8.61 9.20 25.94
CA MET A 255 8.75 10.62 26.30
C MET A 255 8.63 10.88 27.81
N ALA A 256 7.86 10.07 28.55
CA ALA A 256 7.65 10.25 29.99
C ALA A 256 8.97 10.26 30.80
N ARG A 257 10.04 9.68 30.27
CA ARG A 257 11.38 9.64 30.87
C ARG A 257 12.17 10.93 30.70
N TYR A 258 11.70 11.83 29.82
CA TYR A 258 12.41 13.03 29.40
C TYR A 258 11.51 14.26 29.56
N PRO A 259 11.52 14.96 30.71
CA PRO A 259 10.67 16.12 30.92
C PRO A 259 11.15 17.34 30.11
N GLY A 260 10.21 18.19 29.69
CA GLY A 260 10.52 19.48 29.08
C GLY A 260 10.96 19.43 27.61
N LEU A 261 10.58 18.36 26.88
CA LEU A 261 10.87 18.22 25.46
C LEU A 261 10.15 19.31 24.64
N ARG A 262 10.86 19.92 23.69
CA ARG A 262 10.26 20.82 22.71
C ARG A 262 9.59 19.99 21.60
N GLY A 263 8.43 20.43 21.14
CA GLY A 263 7.62 19.68 20.16
C GLY A 263 8.36 19.43 18.84
N GLU A 264 9.08 20.41 18.34
CA GLU A 264 9.87 20.30 17.12
C GLU A 264 11.05 19.33 17.26
N ASP A 265 11.67 19.25 18.45
CA ASP A 265 12.77 18.32 18.70
C ASP A 265 12.28 16.87 18.71
N VAL A 266 11.08 16.63 19.28
CA VAL A 266 10.43 15.31 19.21
C VAL A 266 10.10 14.97 17.76
N GLN A 267 9.55 15.91 16.97
CA GLN A 267 9.25 15.68 15.55
C GLN A 267 10.51 15.32 14.75
N ALA A 268 11.61 16.04 14.97
CA ALA A 268 12.90 15.75 14.35
C ALA A 268 13.44 14.37 14.76
N THR A 269 13.26 13.99 16.04
CA THR A 269 13.69 12.69 16.57
C THR A 269 12.88 11.54 15.98
N LEU A 270 11.58 11.73 15.77
CA LEU A 270 10.73 10.74 15.09
C LEU A 270 11.09 10.56 13.61
N ALA A 271 11.44 11.65 12.91
CA ALA A 271 11.93 11.56 11.54
C ALA A 271 13.25 10.78 11.48
N GLU A 272 14.16 11.03 12.41
CA GLU A 272 15.41 10.28 12.51
C GLU A 272 15.18 8.81 12.87
N LEU A 273 14.26 8.49 13.78
CA LEU A 273 13.85 7.11 14.10
C LEU A 273 13.44 6.36 12.82
N THR A 274 12.54 6.95 12.04
CA THR A 274 12.10 6.36 10.77
C THR A 274 13.27 6.13 9.81
N ALA A 275 14.14 7.11 9.63
CA ALA A 275 15.28 7.00 8.72
C ALA A 275 16.31 5.94 9.19
N VAL A 276 16.61 5.89 10.49
CA VAL A 276 17.57 4.92 11.06
C VAL A 276 17.02 3.50 10.95
N THR A 277 15.78 3.25 11.37
CA THR A 277 15.20 1.90 11.32
C THR A 277 15.11 1.34 9.91
N ILE A 278 14.79 2.17 8.92
CA ILE A 278 14.82 1.80 7.51
C ILE A 278 16.25 1.46 7.06
N SER A 279 17.19 2.38 7.32
CA SER A 279 18.59 2.22 6.86
C SER A 279 19.25 0.98 7.46
N GLU A 280 19.01 0.69 8.74
CA GLU A 280 19.50 -0.53 9.38
C GLU A 280 18.96 -1.79 8.68
N GLN A 281 17.68 -1.84 8.34
CA GLN A 281 17.10 -2.99 7.64
C GLN A 281 17.66 -3.14 6.21
N VAL A 282 17.91 -2.05 5.50
CA VAL A 282 18.60 -2.07 4.21
C VAL A 282 20.00 -2.66 4.34
N LEU A 283 20.79 -2.20 5.31
CA LEU A 283 22.14 -2.70 5.55
C LEU A 283 22.18 -4.16 6.02
N LEU A 284 21.33 -4.55 6.96
CA LEU A 284 21.18 -5.92 7.45
C LEU A 284 20.78 -6.89 6.34
N SER A 285 20.06 -6.43 5.34
CA SER A 285 19.69 -7.24 4.15
C SER A 285 20.82 -7.37 3.13
N GLY A 286 21.99 -6.79 3.39
CA GLY A 286 23.16 -6.80 2.51
C GLY A 286 23.27 -5.61 1.58
N GLY A 287 22.53 -4.52 1.83
CA GLY A 287 22.53 -3.28 1.05
C GLY A 287 21.87 -3.42 -0.33
N CYS A 288 21.82 -2.32 -1.05
CA CYS A 288 21.38 -2.27 -2.46
C CYS A 288 22.11 -1.15 -3.20
N GLU A 289 22.19 -1.28 -4.53
CA GLU A 289 22.69 -0.20 -5.38
C GLU A 289 21.67 0.91 -5.54
N ARG A 290 20.36 0.56 -5.50
CA ARG A 290 19.25 1.52 -5.66
C ARG A 290 18.12 1.24 -4.68
N LEU A 291 17.73 2.28 -3.92
CA LEU A 291 16.56 2.31 -3.05
C LEU A 291 15.47 3.18 -3.68
N LEU A 292 14.40 2.56 -4.14
CA LEU A 292 13.27 3.24 -4.78
C LEU A 292 12.19 3.50 -3.72
N VAL A 293 11.94 4.76 -3.40
CA VAL A 293 11.04 5.18 -2.33
C VAL A 293 9.67 5.56 -2.89
N CYS A 294 8.61 5.07 -2.27
CA CYS A 294 7.22 5.43 -2.56
C CYS A 294 6.42 5.70 -1.28
N GLY A 295 5.14 6.02 -1.44
CA GLY A 295 4.25 6.40 -0.34
C GLY A 295 4.45 7.85 0.11
N GLY A 296 3.65 8.29 1.07
CA GLY A 296 3.63 9.68 1.54
C GLY A 296 4.98 10.19 2.06
N GLY A 297 5.80 9.31 2.64
CA GLY A 297 7.13 9.67 3.15
C GLY A 297 8.16 9.99 2.07
N ALA A 298 7.96 9.56 0.82
CA ALA A 298 8.81 9.96 -0.30
C ALA A 298 8.76 11.47 -0.58
N ARG A 299 7.70 12.15 -0.14
CA ARG A 299 7.54 13.60 -0.24
C ARG A 299 8.15 14.37 0.92
N ASN A 300 8.69 13.67 1.91
CA ASN A 300 9.35 14.29 3.06
C ASN A 300 10.84 14.50 2.74
N PRO A 301 11.30 15.73 2.45
CA PRO A 301 12.66 15.99 2.01
C PRO A 301 13.69 15.67 3.10
N LEU A 302 13.32 15.79 4.37
CA LEU A 302 14.20 15.45 5.49
C LEU A 302 14.46 13.94 5.54
N LEU A 303 13.41 13.11 5.41
CA LEU A 303 13.56 11.66 5.36
C LEU A 303 14.40 11.21 4.17
N MET A 304 14.15 11.76 2.97
CA MET A 304 14.92 11.42 1.76
C MET A 304 16.40 11.79 1.92
N ALA A 305 16.71 12.98 2.42
CA ALA A 305 18.08 13.41 2.67
C ALA A 305 18.77 12.55 3.75
N ARG A 306 18.05 12.18 4.82
CA ARG A 306 18.61 11.31 5.87
C ARG A 306 18.88 9.89 5.38
N LEU A 307 17.99 9.30 4.61
CA LEU A 307 18.20 7.99 3.98
C LEU A 307 19.45 8.00 3.08
N ALA A 308 19.57 9.00 2.22
CA ALA A 308 20.77 9.15 1.37
C ALA A 308 22.07 9.29 2.19
N SER A 309 22.02 10.03 3.31
CA SER A 309 23.17 10.20 4.21
C SER A 309 23.54 8.92 4.97
N LEU A 310 22.53 8.13 5.40
CA LEU A 310 22.73 6.90 6.18
C LEU A 310 23.10 5.69 5.30
N LEU A 311 22.88 5.78 4.00
CA LEU A 311 23.15 4.71 3.03
C LEU A 311 24.19 5.16 1.98
N PRO A 312 25.43 5.46 2.39
CA PRO A 312 26.47 5.86 1.44
C PRO A 312 26.73 4.71 0.45
N GLY A 313 26.70 5.03 -0.85
CA GLY A 313 26.83 4.04 -1.93
C GLY A 313 25.52 3.46 -2.45
N THR A 314 24.38 3.84 -1.87
CA THR A 314 23.03 3.53 -2.40
C THR A 314 22.45 4.77 -3.07
N GLU A 315 21.99 4.64 -4.31
CA GLU A 315 21.21 5.69 -4.97
C GLU A 315 19.79 5.67 -4.38
N VAL A 316 19.44 6.70 -3.61
CA VAL A 316 18.11 6.90 -3.04
C VAL A 316 17.31 7.81 -3.97
N SER A 317 16.27 7.27 -4.60
CA SER A 317 15.39 8.00 -5.53
C SER A 317 13.93 7.61 -5.30
N THR A 318 13.02 8.29 -5.97
CA THR A 318 11.59 7.93 -5.91
C THR A 318 11.22 6.92 -6.98
N THR A 319 10.12 6.19 -6.77
CA THR A 319 9.56 5.33 -7.83
C THR A 319 9.03 6.14 -9.00
N ASP A 320 8.65 7.41 -8.78
CA ASP A 320 8.24 8.34 -9.84
C ASP A 320 9.38 8.58 -10.84
N GLU A 321 10.61 8.70 -10.37
CA GLU A 321 11.80 8.82 -11.22
C GLU A 321 12.06 7.54 -12.03
N ALA A 322 11.59 6.39 -11.55
CA ALA A 322 11.59 5.13 -12.28
C ALA A 322 10.36 4.95 -13.18
N GLY A 323 9.50 5.97 -13.31
CA GLY A 323 8.31 5.97 -14.15
C GLY A 323 7.08 5.31 -13.54
N ILE A 324 7.09 5.02 -12.23
CA ILE A 324 5.97 4.42 -11.51
C ILE A 324 5.55 5.37 -10.40
N SER A 325 4.33 5.90 -10.50
CA SER A 325 3.79 6.82 -9.48
C SER A 325 3.74 6.15 -8.11
N GLY A 326 4.43 6.74 -7.14
CA GLY A 326 4.44 6.27 -5.77
C GLY A 326 3.09 6.39 -5.06
N ASP A 327 2.27 7.37 -5.44
CA ASP A 327 0.95 7.58 -4.85
C ASP A 327 -0.08 6.55 -5.30
N TYR A 328 0.05 6.07 -6.55
CA TYR A 328 -0.92 5.18 -7.17
C TYR A 328 -0.37 3.76 -7.38
N MET A 329 0.76 3.43 -6.76
CA MET A 329 1.43 2.14 -6.93
C MET A 329 0.52 0.95 -6.62
N GLU A 330 -0.27 1.02 -5.56
CA GLU A 330 -1.18 -0.06 -5.20
C GLU A 330 -2.31 -0.21 -6.23
N ALA A 331 -2.95 0.88 -6.64
CA ALA A 331 -3.98 0.83 -7.69
C ALA A 331 -3.40 0.28 -9.01
N LEU A 332 -2.18 0.69 -9.36
CA LEU A 332 -1.48 0.20 -10.55
C LEU A 332 -1.17 -1.31 -10.44
N ALA A 333 -0.81 -1.79 -9.25
CA ALA A 333 -0.60 -3.21 -8.98
C ALA A 333 -1.89 -4.02 -9.19
N PHE A 334 -3.07 -3.49 -8.82
CA PHE A 334 -4.35 -4.19 -9.06
C PHE A 334 -4.77 -4.17 -10.54
N ALA A 335 -4.44 -3.12 -11.31
CA ALA A 335 -4.58 -3.14 -12.76
C ALA A 335 -3.70 -4.25 -13.38
N TRP A 336 -2.45 -4.36 -12.94
CA TRP A 336 -1.52 -5.40 -13.39
C TRP A 336 -1.98 -6.81 -12.96
N LEU A 337 -2.48 -7.00 -11.75
CA LEU A 337 -3.03 -8.27 -11.29
C LEU A 337 -4.24 -8.70 -12.13
N ALA A 338 -5.11 -7.78 -12.52
CA ALA A 338 -6.20 -8.08 -13.44
C ALA A 338 -5.68 -8.55 -14.81
N TRP A 339 -4.63 -7.91 -15.33
CA TRP A 339 -3.95 -8.37 -16.55
C TRP A 339 -3.38 -9.79 -16.36
N ARG A 340 -2.69 -10.06 -15.24
CA ARG A 340 -2.15 -11.39 -14.91
C ARG A 340 -3.24 -12.45 -14.89
N THR A 341 -4.36 -12.18 -14.24
CA THR A 341 -5.51 -13.08 -14.13
C THR A 341 -6.05 -13.45 -15.52
N LEU A 342 -6.31 -12.43 -16.37
CA LEU A 342 -6.84 -12.65 -17.73
C LEU A 342 -5.82 -13.33 -18.67
N ALA A 343 -4.54 -13.22 -18.36
CA ALA A 343 -3.47 -13.90 -19.08
C ALA A 343 -3.19 -15.32 -18.54
N GLY A 344 -3.84 -15.76 -17.47
CA GLY A 344 -3.58 -17.04 -16.84
C GLY A 344 -2.22 -17.12 -16.13
N LEU A 345 -1.66 -15.98 -15.73
CA LEU A 345 -0.33 -15.89 -15.11
C LEU A 345 -0.43 -15.75 -13.58
N PRO A 346 0.52 -16.30 -12.81
CA PRO A 346 0.53 -16.15 -11.36
C PRO A 346 0.62 -14.69 -10.91
N GLY A 347 -0.09 -14.35 -9.84
CA GLY A 347 -0.12 -13.00 -9.26
C GLY A 347 0.51 -12.90 -7.87
N ASN A 348 0.83 -14.01 -7.22
CA ASN A 348 1.49 -14.04 -5.91
C ASN A 348 2.96 -14.42 -6.01
N LEU A 349 3.68 -14.19 -4.90
CA LEU A 349 5.04 -14.69 -4.65
C LEU A 349 5.02 -15.53 -3.36
N PRO A 350 5.13 -16.86 -3.43
CA PRO A 350 5.17 -17.74 -2.26
C PRO A 350 6.24 -17.37 -1.23
N SER A 351 7.38 -16.86 -1.69
CA SER A 351 8.47 -16.40 -0.82
C SER A 351 8.11 -15.19 0.04
N VAL A 352 7.01 -14.49 -0.29
CA VAL A 352 6.51 -13.29 0.41
C VAL A 352 5.25 -13.61 1.21
N THR A 353 4.29 -14.31 0.59
CA THR A 353 3.00 -14.59 1.24
C THR A 353 2.99 -15.87 2.05
N GLY A 354 3.95 -16.78 1.83
CA GLY A 354 3.98 -18.09 2.47
C GLY A 354 3.07 -19.14 1.81
N ALA A 355 2.45 -18.82 0.66
CA ALA A 355 1.66 -19.80 -0.09
C ALA A 355 2.52 -20.99 -0.54
N SER A 356 1.93 -22.17 -0.68
CA SER A 356 2.62 -23.39 -1.10
C SER A 356 3.11 -23.34 -2.54
N GLU A 357 2.46 -22.53 -3.39
CA GLU A 357 2.80 -22.38 -4.80
C GLU A 357 2.38 -21.04 -5.38
N SER A 358 2.94 -20.69 -6.55
CA SER A 358 2.50 -19.55 -7.36
C SER A 358 1.16 -19.86 -8.03
N SER A 359 0.21 -18.93 -7.98
CA SER A 359 -1.14 -19.13 -8.52
C SER A 359 -1.69 -17.89 -9.20
N VAL A 360 -2.59 -18.14 -10.17
CA VAL A 360 -3.44 -17.09 -10.72
C VAL A 360 -4.38 -16.61 -9.63
N LEU A 361 -4.35 -15.32 -9.33
CA LEU A 361 -5.18 -14.68 -8.32
C LEU A 361 -6.41 -14.04 -8.96
N GLY A 362 -7.45 -13.85 -8.16
CA GLY A 362 -8.64 -13.10 -8.55
C GLY A 362 -9.75 -13.96 -9.17
N ALA A 363 -10.95 -13.42 -9.10
CA ALA A 363 -12.16 -13.93 -9.74
C ALA A 363 -12.61 -12.93 -10.81
N ILE A 364 -13.19 -13.42 -11.91
CA ILE A 364 -13.63 -12.61 -13.05
C ILE A 364 -15.14 -12.39 -12.95
N PHE A 365 -15.57 -11.14 -12.98
CA PHE A 365 -16.96 -10.69 -13.01
C PHE A 365 -17.20 -10.07 -14.39
N PRO A 366 -17.79 -10.81 -15.34
CA PRO A 366 -17.91 -10.36 -16.73
C PRO A 366 -18.91 -9.21 -16.84
N ALA A 367 -18.59 -8.24 -17.69
CA ALA A 367 -19.58 -7.28 -18.15
C ALA A 367 -20.61 -7.98 -19.03
N ASN A 368 -21.84 -7.49 -19.02
CA ASN A 368 -22.81 -7.92 -20.02
C ASN A 368 -22.33 -7.52 -21.42
N PRO A 369 -22.41 -8.41 -22.42
CA PRO A 369 -22.12 -8.03 -23.80
C PRO A 369 -23.04 -6.85 -24.17
N PRO A 370 -22.55 -5.91 -25.02
CA PRO A 370 -23.38 -4.81 -25.49
C PRO A 370 -24.65 -5.40 -26.08
N GLN A 371 -25.80 -5.07 -25.48
CA GLN A 371 -27.09 -5.45 -26.06
C GLN A 371 -27.16 -4.70 -27.41
N ASN A 372 -27.17 -5.44 -28.51
CA ASN A 372 -27.60 -4.91 -29.77
C ASN A 372 -29.05 -4.45 -29.56
N ARG A 373 -29.24 -3.19 -29.21
CA ARG A 373 -30.57 -2.57 -29.28
C ARG A 373 -30.89 -2.48 -30.76
N SER A 374 -31.61 -3.52 -31.23
CA SER A 374 -32.29 -3.52 -32.51
C SER A 374 -33.30 -2.39 -32.58
#